data_286a7516266c27ada821594fb53a344c
#
_entry.id   286a7516266c27ada821594fb53a344c
#
_cell.length_a   1.000
_cell.length_b   1.000
_cell.length_c   1.000
_cell.angle_alpha   90.00
_cell.angle_beta   90.00
_cell.angle_gamma   90.00
#
_symmetry.space_group_name_H-M   'P 1'
#
loop_
_entity.id
_entity.type
_entity.pdbx_description
1 polymer ?
#
loop_
_entity_poly.entity_id
_entity_poly.type
_entity_poly.pdbx_seq_one_letter_code
_entity_poly.pdbx_strand_id
1 'polypeptide(L)' 'MKSKIDLFVIIRIKERRMQKNISQRGLAAILNCSPSFIGQVESEKFDVKYSIHQVFLIAQFFECSPAEFFPPIDFDF' A
#
# COMPACT_ATOMS: atom_id res chain seq x y z
N MET A 1 -16.20 -0.43 -1.50
CA MET A 1 -15.71 0.68 -0.65
C MET A 1 -14.53 0.23 0.17
N LYS A 2 -13.53 1.09 0.30
CA LYS A 2 -12.36 0.77 1.13
C LYS A 2 -12.72 0.89 2.60
N SER A 3 -12.34 -0.10 3.40
CA SER A 3 -12.53 -0.07 4.84
C SER A 3 -11.53 0.87 5.49
N LYS A 4 -11.71 1.17 6.78
CA LYS A 4 -10.73 1.98 7.51
C LYS A 4 -9.38 1.29 7.58
N ILE A 5 -9.35 -0.05 7.65
CA ILE A 5 -8.10 -0.80 7.64
C ILE A 5 -7.44 -0.69 6.26
N ASP A 6 -8.21 -0.83 5.19
CA ASP A 6 -7.68 -0.67 3.83
C ASP A 6 -7.00 0.68 3.69
N LEU A 7 -7.68 1.75 4.12
CA LEU A 7 -7.16 3.10 4.02
C LEU A 7 -5.90 3.27 4.86
N PHE A 8 -5.88 2.71 6.06
CA PHE A 8 -4.70 2.78 6.93
C PHE A 8 -3.49 2.16 6.25
N VAL A 9 -3.65 0.94 5.73
CA VAL A 9 -2.56 0.21 5.07
C VAL A 9 -2.07 0.97 3.84
N ILE A 10 -3.00 1.45 3.02
CA ILE A 10 -2.66 2.17 1.79
C ILE A 10 -1.88 3.45 2.10
N ILE A 11 -2.32 4.20 3.10
CA ILE A 11 -1.66 5.44 3.50
C ILE A 11 -0.26 5.16 4.03
N ARG A 12 -0.10 4.12 4.85
CA ARG A 12 1.21 3.77 5.40
C ARG A 12 2.18 3.37 4.28
N ILE A 13 1.71 2.59 3.32
CA ILE A 13 2.54 2.20 2.19
C ILE A 13 2.92 3.42 1.35
N LYS A 14 1.96 4.33 1.11
CA LYS A 14 2.24 5.56 0.36
C LYS A 14 3.28 6.40 1.07
N GLU A 15 3.17 6.57 2.39
CA GLU A 15 4.15 7.31 3.17
C GLU A 15 5.55 6.71 3.03
N ARG A 16 5.65 5.38 3.15
CA ARG A 16 6.93 4.70 3.02
C ARG A 16 7.50 4.88 1.62
N ARG A 17 6.64 4.76 0.61
CA ARG A 17 7.03 4.97 -0.79
C ARG A 17 7.63 6.36 -0.98
N MET A 18 6.95 7.37 -0.47
CA MET A 18 7.40 8.77 -0.61
C MET A 18 8.68 9.03 0.16
N GLN A 19 8.82 8.46 1.35
CA GLN A 19 10.04 8.59 2.14
C GLN A 19 11.27 8.04 1.42
N LYS A 20 11.06 7.00 0.60
CA LYS A 20 12.12 6.36 -0.17
C LYS A 20 12.25 6.94 -1.58
N ASN A 21 11.51 8.01 -1.88
CA ASN A 21 11.52 8.66 -3.19
C ASN A 21 11.19 7.71 -4.33
N ILE A 22 10.24 6.80 -4.09
CA ILE A 22 9.79 5.85 -5.11
C ILE A 22 8.48 6.36 -5.68
N SER A 23 8.43 6.49 -7.02
CA SER A 23 7.23 6.94 -7.71
C SER A 23 6.17 5.83 -7.75
N GLN A 24 4.94 6.20 -8.11
CA GLN A 24 3.91 5.20 -8.35
C GLN A 24 4.36 4.22 -9.43
N ARG A 25 5.01 4.71 -10.47
CA ARG A 25 5.56 3.87 -11.54
C ARG A 25 6.63 2.92 -10.98
N GLY A 26 7.47 3.41 -10.08
CA GLY A 26 8.50 2.59 -9.45
C GLY A 26 7.91 1.45 -8.63
N LEU A 27 6.88 1.75 -7.83
CA LEU A 27 6.21 0.72 -7.05
C LEU A 27 5.49 -0.28 -7.97
N ALA A 28 4.89 0.20 -9.06
CA ALA A 28 4.24 -0.67 -10.02
C ALA A 28 5.22 -1.68 -10.62
N ALA A 29 6.44 -1.23 -10.93
CA ALA A 29 7.49 -2.12 -11.45
C ALA A 29 7.84 -3.20 -10.45
N ILE A 30 7.94 -2.85 -9.17
CA ILE A 30 8.24 -3.81 -8.09
C ILE A 30 7.15 -4.86 -8.00
N LEU A 31 5.89 -4.46 -8.16
CA LEU A 31 4.74 -5.36 -8.05
C LEU A 31 4.37 -6.03 -9.37
N ASN A 32 5.07 -5.69 -10.45
CA ASN A 32 4.77 -6.18 -11.78
C ASN A 32 3.31 -5.91 -12.17
N CYS A 33 2.88 -4.66 -11.95
CA CYS A 33 1.53 -4.21 -12.30
C CYS A 33 1.63 -2.86 -13.00
N SER A 34 0.48 -2.32 -13.43
CA SER A 34 0.47 -1.04 -14.13
C SER A 34 0.58 0.14 -13.17
N PRO A 35 1.19 1.27 -13.58
CA PRO A 35 1.17 2.48 -12.76
C PRO A 35 -0.25 2.96 -12.46
N SER A 36 -1.19 2.77 -13.39
CA SER A 36 -2.60 3.10 -13.18
C SER A 36 -3.17 2.38 -11.97
N PHE A 37 -2.79 1.12 -11.77
CA PHE A 37 -3.26 0.35 -10.62
C PHE A 37 -2.85 1.04 -9.31
N ILE A 38 -1.59 1.45 -9.22
CA ILE A 38 -1.10 2.13 -8.01
C ILE A 38 -1.86 3.43 -7.79
N GLY A 39 -2.05 4.21 -8.87
CA GLY A 39 -2.81 5.45 -8.78
C GLY A 39 -4.23 5.23 -8.29
N GLN A 40 -4.88 4.17 -8.75
CA GLN A 40 -6.23 3.83 -8.33
C GLN A 40 -6.28 3.37 -6.87
N VAL A 41 -5.29 2.58 -6.45
CA VAL A 41 -5.22 2.14 -5.05
C VAL A 41 -5.09 3.34 -4.12
N GLU A 42 -4.24 4.31 -4.49
CA GLU A 42 -3.99 5.48 -3.66
C GLU A 42 -5.09 6.53 -3.76
N SER A 43 -6.04 6.36 -4.68
CA SER A 43 -7.16 7.30 -4.85
C SER A 43 -8.40 6.79 -4.13
N GLU A 44 -9.07 7.69 -3.40
CA GLU A 44 -10.31 7.33 -2.71
C GLU A 44 -11.48 7.16 -3.68
N LYS A 45 -11.30 7.58 -4.93
CA LYS A 45 -12.36 7.48 -5.95
C LYS A 45 -12.55 6.05 -6.48
N PHE A 46 -11.59 5.19 -6.26
CA PHE A 46 -11.62 3.82 -6.80
C PHE A 46 -11.67 2.81 -5.65
N ASP A 47 -12.37 1.71 -5.88
CA ASP A 47 -12.52 0.64 -4.89
C ASP A 47 -11.47 -0.45 -5.08
N VAL A 48 -10.26 -0.03 -5.39
CA VAL A 48 -9.13 -0.92 -5.71
C VAL A 48 -8.16 -0.90 -4.52
N LYS A 49 -7.70 -2.06 -4.12
CA LYS A 49 -6.80 -2.22 -2.98
C LYS A 49 -5.66 -3.18 -3.31
N TYR A 50 -4.60 -3.14 -2.50
CA TYR A 50 -3.56 -4.15 -2.61
C TYR A 50 -4.07 -5.49 -2.14
N SER A 51 -3.66 -6.56 -2.82
CA SER A 51 -3.90 -7.91 -2.32
C SER A 51 -2.95 -8.20 -1.15
N ILE A 52 -3.25 -9.25 -0.40
CA ILE A 52 -2.37 -9.70 0.69
C ILE A 52 -0.99 -10.01 0.13
N HIS A 53 -0.94 -10.67 -1.03
CA HIS A 53 0.32 -10.98 -1.70
C HIS A 53 1.12 -9.72 -2.02
N GLN A 54 0.45 -8.70 -2.54
CA GLN A 54 1.11 -7.44 -2.87
C GLN A 54 1.65 -6.73 -1.64
N VAL A 55 0.89 -6.72 -0.54
CA VAL A 55 1.36 -6.11 0.71
C VAL A 55 2.63 -6.82 1.19
N PHE A 56 2.68 -8.15 1.08
CA PHE A 56 3.85 -8.90 1.47
C PHE A 56 5.06 -8.54 0.60
N LEU A 57 4.88 -8.46 -0.72
CA LEU A 57 5.95 -8.08 -1.64
C LEU A 57 6.47 -6.67 -1.35
N ILE A 58 5.57 -5.75 -1.03
CA ILE A 58 5.95 -4.38 -0.67
C ILE A 58 6.81 -4.38 0.59
N ALA A 59 6.40 -5.15 1.60
CA ALA A 59 7.16 -5.27 2.84
C ALA A 59 8.54 -5.85 2.59
N GLN A 60 8.63 -6.90 1.76
CA GLN A 60 9.92 -7.48 1.39
C GLN A 60 10.83 -6.45 0.74
N PHE A 61 10.27 -5.67 -0.20
CA PHE A 61 11.05 -4.66 -0.89
C PHE A 61 11.59 -3.62 0.08
N PHE A 62 10.78 -3.17 1.02
CA PHE A 62 11.18 -2.18 2.01
C PHE A 62 11.95 -2.79 3.19
N GLU A 63 12.14 -4.10 3.17
CA GLU A 63 12.88 -4.83 4.22
C GLU A 63 12.28 -4.58 5.61
N CYS A 64 10.94 -4.64 5.69
CA CYS A 64 10.24 -4.46 6.95
C CYS A 64 9.17 -5.55 7.10
N SER A 65 8.63 -5.65 8.33
CA SER A 65 7.54 -6.58 8.59
C SER A 65 6.25 -6.04 7.98
N PRO A 66 5.43 -6.88 7.35
CA PRO A 66 4.11 -6.44 6.88
C PRO A 66 3.27 -5.81 8.00
N ALA A 67 3.50 -6.21 9.25
CA ALA A 67 2.79 -5.65 10.40
C ALA A 67 2.98 -4.14 10.54
N GLU A 68 4.09 -3.59 10.02
CA GLU A 68 4.33 -2.15 10.09
C GLU A 68 3.33 -1.34 9.30
N PHE A 69 2.63 -1.95 8.35
CA PHE A 69 1.63 -1.27 7.54
C PHE A 69 0.24 -1.36 8.16
N PHE A 70 0.04 -2.19 9.18
CA PHE A 70 -1.26 -2.42 9.77
C PHE A 70 -1.44 -1.59 11.04
N PRO A 71 -2.70 -1.27 11.40
CA PRO A 71 -2.94 -0.52 12.63
C PRO A 71 -2.72 -1.38 13.86
N PRO A 72 -2.55 -0.75 15.04
CA PRO A 72 -2.42 -1.50 16.29
C PRO A 72 -3.70 -2.29 16.58
N ILE A 73 -3.57 -3.29 17.45
CA ILE A 73 -4.66 -4.22 17.76
C ILE A 73 -5.91 -3.51 18.30
N ASP A 74 -5.72 -2.36 18.95
CA ASP A 74 -6.82 -1.59 19.54
C ASP A 74 -7.39 -0.54 18.58
N PHE A 75 -7.04 -0.62 17.30
CA PHE A 75 -7.55 0.31 16.29
C PHE A 75 -9.08 0.18 16.20
N ASP A 76 -9.75 1.33 16.17
CA ASP A 76 -11.22 1.38 16.11
C ASP A 76 -11.66 1.56 14.67
N PHE A 77 -12.25 0.51 14.10
CA PHE A 77 -12.74 0.55 12.73
C PHE A 77 -14.24 0.13 12.62
#